data_bb95eb07d392a1ec7c3ae45f24af6fc7
#
_entry.id   bb95eb07d392a1ec7c3ae45f24af6fc7
#
_cell.length_a   1.000
_cell.length_b   1.000
_cell.length_c   1.000
_cell.angle_alpha   90.00
_cell.angle_beta   90.00
_cell.angle_gamma   90.00
#
_symmetry.space_group_name_H-M   'P 1'
#
loop_
_entity.id
_entity.type
_entity.pdbx_description
1 polymer ?
#
loop_
_entity_poly.entity_id
_entity_poly.type
_entity_poly.pdbx_seq_one_letter_code
_entity_poly.pdbx_strand_id
1 'polypeptide(L)'
;IEEMREETGDDSYQFIAVRLPYGVQADAQDAADAVAFQKPDQDLIVNIKEPVDAMVKVVEATGQKITDFNKGNIKARQRMVVQYAIAGANKGAVVGTDHAAENFSGFYTKFGDGAADLTPLFRLDKRQGKMLLKELGCPAHLYEKAPTADLEEEKPDLPDEVALGVTYKEIDDYLEGKEVSDKAADQIEKLWKKSEHKRHLPVTVFDDFYKK
;
A
#
# COMPACT_ATOMS: atom_id res chain seq x y z
N ILE A 1 16.09 6.44 10.84
CA ILE A 1 17.12 7.33 10.24
C ILE A 1 17.91 8.05 11.31
N GLU A 2 17.29 8.69 12.29
CA GLU A 2 18.00 9.36 13.39
C GLU A 2 18.91 8.39 14.16
N GLU A 3 18.40 7.24 14.59
CA GLU A 3 19.20 6.18 15.21
C GLU A 3 20.36 5.70 14.32
N MET A 4 20.13 5.55 13.01
CA MET A 4 21.19 5.19 12.08
C MET A 4 22.29 6.24 12.01
N ARG A 5 21.94 7.52 12.02
CA ARG A 5 22.92 8.61 12.06
C ARG A 5 23.72 8.59 13.35
N GLU A 6 23.05 8.41 14.49
CA GLU A 6 23.70 8.32 15.81
C GLU A 6 24.65 7.12 15.91
N GLU A 7 24.21 5.94 15.46
CA GLU A 7 25.01 4.72 15.54
C GLU A 7 26.21 4.70 14.57
N THR A 8 26.06 5.28 13.38
CA THR A 8 27.10 5.23 12.34
C THR A 8 27.98 6.47 12.30
N GLY A 9 27.51 7.59 12.85
CA GLY A 9 28.14 8.90 12.67
C GLY A 9 28.05 9.45 11.24
N ASP A 10 27.13 8.92 10.43
CA ASP A 10 26.95 9.32 9.03
C ASP A 10 25.64 10.09 8.85
N ASP A 11 25.73 11.40 8.71
CA ASP A 11 24.61 12.31 8.50
C ASP A 11 24.05 12.26 7.05
N SER A 12 24.62 11.45 6.17
CA SER A 12 24.14 11.31 4.78
C SER A 12 22.85 10.51 4.66
N TYR A 13 22.47 9.72 5.67
CA TYR A 13 21.17 9.05 5.71
C TYR A 13 20.03 10.06 5.69
N GLN A 14 19.06 9.88 4.78
CA GLN A 14 17.93 10.79 4.63
C GLN A 14 16.60 10.02 4.60
N PHE A 15 15.59 10.61 5.22
CA PHE A 15 14.21 10.22 5.05
C PHE A 15 13.52 11.15 4.05
N ILE A 16 13.13 10.61 2.91
CA ILE A 16 12.42 11.35 1.84
C ILE A 16 10.96 10.87 1.84
N ALA A 17 10.04 11.72 2.26
CA ALA A 17 8.62 11.47 2.09
C ALA A 17 8.16 11.88 0.69
N VAL A 18 7.37 11.02 0.03
CA VAL A 18 6.90 11.28 -1.33
C VAL A 18 5.37 11.17 -1.36
N ARG A 19 4.70 12.30 -1.59
CA ARG A 19 3.25 12.36 -1.79
C ARG A 19 2.94 12.25 -3.27
N LEU A 20 2.05 11.32 -3.64
CA LEU A 20 1.78 10.93 -5.03
C LEU A 20 0.29 11.08 -5.38
N PRO A 21 -0.27 12.31 -5.34
CA PRO A 21 -1.66 12.53 -5.65
C PRO A 21 -1.98 12.22 -7.13
N TYR A 22 -3.18 11.67 -7.38
CA TYR A 22 -3.77 11.64 -8.71
C TYR A 22 -4.74 12.82 -8.84
N GLY A 23 -4.27 13.93 -9.41
CA GLY A 23 -5.04 15.17 -9.46
C GLY A 23 -5.15 15.86 -8.10
N VAL A 24 -6.36 16.22 -7.71
CA VAL A 24 -6.70 16.78 -6.39
C VAL A 24 -7.33 15.67 -5.56
N GLN A 25 -6.78 15.39 -4.40
CA GLN A 25 -7.29 14.37 -3.49
C GLN A 25 -8.02 14.99 -2.30
N ALA A 26 -9.12 14.36 -1.89
CA ALA A 26 -9.93 14.82 -0.76
C ALA A 26 -9.16 14.77 0.57
N ASP A 27 -8.26 13.81 0.72
CA ASP A 27 -7.46 13.57 1.91
C ASP A 27 -6.06 14.25 1.88
N ALA A 28 -5.87 15.26 1.03
CA ALA A 28 -4.58 15.97 0.92
C ALA A 28 -4.12 16.59 2.25
N GLN A 29 -5.05 17.01 3.13
CA GLN A 29 -4.72 17.53 4.45
C GLN A 29 -4.20 16.43 5.38
N ASP A 30 -4.82 15.23 5.38
CA ASP A 30 -4.33 14.10 6.18
C ASP A 30 -2.90 13.71 5.77
N ALA A 31 -2.61 13.73 4.47
CA ALA A 31 -1.26 13.49 3.97
C ALA A 31 -0.26 14.56 4.44
N ALA A 32 -0.67 15.84 4.47
CA ALA A 32 0.15 16.91 4.99
C ALA A 32 0.40 16.77 6.50
N ASP A 33 -0.62 16.43 7.28
CA ASP A 33 -0.51 16.21 8.73
C ASP A 33 0.39 15.00 9.05
N ALA A 34 0.31 13.92 8.25
CA ALA A 34 1.19 12.77 8.38
C ALA A 34 2.66 13.14 8.13
N VAL A 35 2.95 13.93 7.10
CA VAL A 35 4.30 14.43 6.83
C VAL A 35 4.80 15.34 7.96
N ALA A 36 3.94 16.25 8.46
CA ALA A 36 4.29 17.14 9.58
C ALA A 36 4.60 16.34 10.86
N PHE A 37 3.90 15.22 11.10
CA PHE A 37 4.19 14.31 12.21
C PHE A 37 5.52 13.58 12.03
N GLN A 38 5.78 13.08 10.84
CA GLN A 38 6.97 12.26 10.54
C GLN A 38 8.26 13.08 10.43
N LYS A 39 8.17 14.36 10.10
CA LYS A 39 9.31 15.30 9.96
C LYS A 39 10.42 14.75 9.05
N PRO A 40 10.13 14.41 7.79
CA PRO A 40 11.14 13.92 6.86
C PRO A 40 12.17 15.02 6.55
N ASP A 41 13.36 14.63 6.10
CA ASP A 41 14.38 15.58 5.60
C ASP A 41 13.93 16.26 4.30
N GLN A 42 13.14 15.56 3.49
CA GLN A 42 12.54 16.09 2.27
C GLN A 42 11.07 15.64 2.15
N ASP A 43 10.21 16.57 1.72
CA ASP A 43 8.81 16.32 1.36
C ASP A 43 8.63 16.64 -0.13
N LEU A 44 8.43 15.61 -0.94
CA LEU A 44 8.26 15.73 -2.38
C LEU A 44 6.81 15.46 -2.76
N ILE A 45 6.27 16.29 -3.66
CA ILE A 45 4.92 16.09 -4.21
C ILE A 45 5.06 15.85 -5.71
N VAL A 46 4.64 14.68 -6.18
CA VAL A 46 4.63 14.34 -7.62
C VAL A 46 3.22 13.93 -8.00
N ASN A 47 2.54 14.78 -8.77
CA ASN A 47 1.20 14.47 -9.28
C ASN A 47 1.29 13.42 -10.39
N ILE A 48 0.67 12.27 -10.18
CA ILE A 48 0.72 11.14 -11.13
C ILE A 48 -0.40 11.17 -12.17
N LYS A 49 -1.24 12.20 -12.20
CA LYS A 49 -2.42 12.24 -13.08
C LYS A 49 -2.02 12.20 -14.56
N GLU A 50 -1.12 13.07 -14.97
CA GLU A 50 -0.70 13.16 -16.37
C GLU A 50 -0.09 11.85 -16.91
N PRO A 51 0.90 11.21 -16.25
CA PRO A 51 1.46 9.95 -16.73
C PRO A 51 0.45 8.79 -16.70
N VAL A 52 -0.46 8.74 -15.72
CA VAL A 52 -1.53 7.73 -15.68
C VAL A 52 -2.49 7.91 -16.86
N ASP A 53 -2.98 9.13 -17.08
CA ASP A 53 -3.93 9.41 -18.17
C ASP A 53 -3.27 9.17 -19.55
N ALA A 54 -2.00 9.50 -19.70
CA ALA A 54 -1.23 9.19 -20.92
C ALA A 54 -1.13 7.67 -21.13
N MET A 55 -0.86 6.89 -20.10
CA MET A 55 -0.81 5.41 -20.17
C MET A 55 -2.16 4.83 -20.58
N VAL A 56 -3.25 5.26 -19.97
CA VAL A 56 -4.61 4.82 -20.32
C VAL A 56 -4.86 5.10 -21.81
N LYS A 57 -4.62 6.33 -22.26
CA LYS A 57 -4.83 6.75 -23.64
C LYS A 57 -4.05 5.92 -24.67
N VAL A 58 -2.77 5.62 -24.42
CA VAL A 58 -1.97 4.85 -25.39
C VAL A 58 -2.37 3.37 -25.42
N VAL A 59 -2.81 2.81 -24.29
CA VAL A 59 -3.32 1.43 -24.27
C VAL A 59 -4.68 1.35 -24.96
N GLU A 60 -5.60 2.28 -24.72
CA GLU A 60 -6.91 2.31 -25.38
C GLU A 60 -6.82 2.54 -26.88
N ALA A 61 -5.81 3.25 -27.37
CA ALA A 61 -5.54 3.41 -28.79
C ALA A 61 -5.23 2.08 -29.51
N THR A 62 -4.88 1.02 -28.77
CA THR A 62 -4.73 -0.34 -29.32
C THR A 62 -6.05 -1.11 -29.44
N GLY A 63 -7.18 -0.51 -29.07
CA GLY A 63 -8.50 -1.14 -29.03
C GLY A 63 -8.81 -1.89 -27.71
N GLN A 64 -7.91 -1.82 -26.72
CA GLN A 64 -8.17 -2.39 -25.39
C GLN A 64 -8.97 -1.42 -24.56
N LYS A 65 -9.95 -1.95 -23.77
CA LYS A 65 -10.73 -1.14 -22.84
C LYS A 65 -10.11 -1.21 -21.44
N ILE A 66 -9.77 -0.06 -20.88
CA ILE A 66 -9.31 0.05 -19.49
C ILE A 66 -10.53 0.29 -18.58
N THR A 67 -10.80 -0.64 -17.68
CA THR A 67 -11.82 -0.47 -16.64
C THR A 67 -11.32 0.44 -15.53
N ASP A 68 -12.22 1.01 -14.73
CA ASP A 68 -11.87 1.84 -13.58
C ASP A 68 -10.95 1.09 -12.60
N PHE A 69 -11.25 -0.18 -12.30
CA PHE A 69 -10.38 -1.06 -11.51
C PHE A 69 -8.97 -1.18 -12.11
N ASN A 70 -8.85 -1.36 -13.43
CA ASN A 70 -7.54 -1.44 -14.08
C ASN A 70 -6.81 -0.10 -14.07
N LYS A 71 -7.53 1.02 -14.19
CA LYS A 71 -6.98 2.36 -14.03
C LYS A 71 -6.44 2.57 -12.61
N GLY A 72 -7.15 2.08 -11.58
CA GLY A 72 -6.66 2.05 -10.20
C GLY A 72 -5.31 1.31 -10.07
N ASN A 73 -5.18 0.15 -10.69
CA ASN A 73 -3.90 -0.58 -10.73
C ASN A 73 -2.80 0.18 -11.49
N ILE A 74 -3.14 0.95 -12.53
CA ILE A 74 -2.17 1.83 -13.23
C ILE A 74 -1.72 2.94 -12.29
N LYS A 75 -2.63 3.56 -11.52
CA LYS A 75 -2.28 4.58 -10.51
C LYS A 75 -1.29 4.02 -9.47
N ALA A 76 -1.56 2.85 -8.90
CA ALA A 76 -0.68 2.22 -7.92
C ALA A 76 0.71 1.92 -8.52
N ARG A 77 0.78 1.40 -9.75
CA ARG A 77 2.06 1.13 -10.42
C ARG A 77 2.79 2.41 -10.81
N GLN A 78 2.09 3.47 -11.18
CA GLN A 78 2.73 4.76 -11.44
C GLN A 78 3.36 5.35 -10.17
N ARG A 79 2.72 5.18 -9.01
CA ARG A 79 3.31 5.54 -7.71
C ARG A 79 4.61 4.78 -7.47
N MET A 80 4.62 3.48 -7.66
CA MET A 80 5.82 2.64 -7.57
C MET A 80 6.95 3.15 -8.49
N VAL A 81 6.64 3.42 -9.76
CA VAL A 81 7.64 3.93 -10.71
C VAL A 81 8.28 5.22 -10.22
N VAL A 82 7.49 6.16 -9.68
CA VAL A 82 8.03 7.42 -9.13
C VAL A 82 8.89 7.17 -7.90
N GLN A 83 8.44 6.31 -6.97
CA GLN A 83 9.21 5.97 -5.77
C GLN A 83 10.58 5.39 -6.11
N TYR A 84 10.64 4.40 -7.00
CA TYR A 84 11.90 3.81 -7.44
C TYR A 84 12.78 4.76 -8.25
N ALA A 85 12.19 5.67 -9.03
CA ALA A 85 12.95 6.71 -9.74
C ALA A 85 13.64 7.68 -8.76
N ILE A 86 12.91 8.10 -7.71
CA ILE A 86 13.46 8.96 -6.65
C ILE A 86 14.51 8.20 -5.84
N ALA A 87 14.23 6.97 -5.44
CA ALA A 87 15.19 6.12 -4.71
C ALA A 87 16.48 5.93 -5.51
N GLY A 88 16.38 5.61 -6.81
CA GLY A 88 17.55 5.47 -7.69
C GLY A 88 18.38 6.75 -7.83
N ALA A 89 17.71 7.91 -7.93
CA ALA A 89 18.39 9.21 -8.01
C ALA A 89 19.15 9.56 -6.72
N ASN A 90 18.70 9.04 -5.57
CA ASN A 90 19.27 9.32 -4.25
C ASN A 90 20.09 8.14 -3.68
N LYS A 91 20.36 7.07 -4.45
CA LYS A 91 21.00 5.83 -3.98
C LYS A 91 20.28 5.25 -2.74
N GLY A 92 18.98 5.42 -2.69
CA GLY A 92 18.12 5.04 -1.58
C GLY A 92 17.38 3.73 -1.84
N ALA A 93 16.59 3.32 -0.85
CA ALA A 93 15.68 2.17 -0.89
C ALA A 93 14.24 2.62 -0.69
N VAL A 94 13.30 1.92 -1.31
CA VAL A 94 11.86 2.14 -1.13
C VAL A 94 11.38 1.39 0.10
N VAL A 95 10.76 2.12 1.03
CA VAL A 95 10.10 1.53 2.22
C VAL A 95 8.61 1.36 1.92
N GLY A 96 8.15 0.11 1.93
CA GLY A 96 6.75 -0.26 1.74
C GLY A 96 6.00 -0.29 3.06
N THR A 97 4.69 -0.15 2.96
CA THR A 97 3.76 -0.07 4.09
C THR A 97 2.87 -1.29 4.25
N ASP A 98 3.02 -2.31 3.40
CA ASP A 98 2.23 -3.55 3.45
C ASP A 98 2.35 -4.22 4.82
N HIS A 99 1.21 -4.55 5.41
CA HIS A 99 1.10 -5.22 6.69
C HIS A 99 0.43 -6.61 6.55
N ALA A 100 0.37 -7.39 7.64
CA ALA A 100 -0.10 -8.77 7.59
C ALA A 100 -1.52 -8.91 7.04
N ALA A 101 -2.46 -8.05 7.42
CA ALA A 101 -3.85 -8.14 6.95
C ALA A 101 -3.97 -7.86 5.44
N GLU A 102 -3.23 -6.89 4.90
CA GLU A 102 -3.16 -6.61 3.46
C GLU A 102 -2.50 -7.75 2.70
N ASN A 103 -1.38 -8.28 3.19
CA ASN A 103 -0.70 -9.41 2.57
C ASN A 103 -1.58 -10.65 2.55
N PHE A 104 -2.28 -10.95 3.66
CA PHE A 104 -3.14 -12.12 3.76
C PHE A 104 -4.37 -12.02 2.84
N SER A 105 -5.04 -10.87 2.85
CA SER A 105 -6.20 -10.62 1.97
C SER A 105 -5.82 -10.40 0.50
N GLY A 106 -4.55 -10.14 0.21
CA GLY A 106 -4.07 -9.73 -1.10
C GLY A 106 -4.57 -8.35 -1.52
N PHE A 107 -4.86 -7.47 -0.56
CA PHE A 107 -5.42 -6.16 -0.80
C PHE A 107 -4.35 -5.13 -1.12
N TYR A 108 -3.62 -5.37 -2.19
CA TYR A 108 -2.59 -4.50 -2.76
C TYR A 108 -2.44 -4.79 -4.26
N THR A 109 -1.85 -3.87 -4.98
CA THR A 109 -1.53 -4.06 -6.41
C THR A 109 -0.16 -4.72 -6.56
N LYS A 110 -0.13 -5.92 -7.17
CA LYS A 110 1.12 -6.60 -7.51
C LYS A 110 1.98 -5.70 -8.42
N PHE A 111 3.24 -5.46 -8.01
CA PHE A 111 4.16 -4.53 -8.67
C PHE A 111 3.67 -3.07 -8.69
N GLY A 112 2.83 -2.70 -7.72
CA GLY A 112 2.41 -1.35 -7.43
C GLY A 112 2.84 -0.97 -6.02
N ASP A 113 1.88 -0.67 -5.15
CA ASP A 113 2.09 -0.42 -3.72
C ASP A 113 2.74 -1.59 -2.97
N GLY A 114 2.51 -2.84 -3.41
CA GLY A 114 3.18 -4.02 -2.87
C GLY A 114 4.66 -4.18 -3.30
N ALA A 115 5.22 -3.28 -4.11
CA ALA A 115 6.63 -3.31 -4.49
C ALA A 115 7.45 -2.37 -3.61
N ALA A 116 8.40 -2.93 -2.88
CA ALA A 116 9.30 -2.20 -1.99
C ALA A 116 10.59 -2.99 -1.79
N ASP A 117 11.65 -2.29 -1.33
CA ASP A 117 12.91 -2.94 -0.93
C ASP A 117 12.86 -3.39 0.53
N LEU A 118 12.11 -2.65 1.38
CA LEU A 118 11.95 -2.91 2.80
C LEU A 118 10.47 -2.87 3.18
N THR A 119 10.00 -3.83 3.97
CA THR A 119 8.60 -3.93 4.45
C THR A 119 8.56 -4.12 5.96
N PRO A 120 8.82 -3.06 6.75
CA PRO A 120 8.94 -3.18 8.20
C PRO A 120 7.65 -3.61 8.91
N LEU A 121 6.49 -3.40 8.30
CA LEU A 121 5.18 -3.74 8.87
C LEU A 121 4.67 -5.13 8.43
N PHE A 122 5.42 -5.87 7.64
CA PHE A 122 4.97 -7.07 6.91
C PHE A 122 4.23 -8.12 7.77
N ARG A 123 4.61 -8.29 9.03
CA ARG A 123 3.99 -9.26 9.94
C ARG A 123 3.12 -8.65 11.03
N LEU A 124 2.99 -7.35 11.07
CA LEU A 124 2.10 -6.68 11.99
C LEU A 124 0.67 -6.70 11.43
N ASP A 125 -0.31 -6.90 12.29
CA ASP A 125 -1.71 -6.73 11.95
C ASP A 125 -2.14 -5.25 11.99
N LYS A 126 -3.35 -4.95 11.53
CA LYS A 126 -3.85 -3.56 11.46
C LYS A 126 -3.95 -2.92 12.84
N ARG A 127 -4.39 -3.67 13.84
CA ARG A 127 -4.52 -3.23 15.23
C ARG A 127 -3.17 -2.91 15.83
N GLN A 128 -2.16 -3.74 15.60
CA GLN A 128 -0.78 -3.49 16.07
C GLN A 128 -0.20 -2.22 15.46
N GLY A 129 -0.42 -1.97 14.15
CA GLY A 129 -0.04 -0.72 13.51
C GLY A 129 -0.67 0.51 14.16
N LYS A 130 -1.97 0.44 14.51
CA LYS A 130 -2.67 1.51 15.26
C LYS A 130 -2.08 1.72 16.66
N MET A 131 -1.75 0.64 17.36
CA MET A 131 -1.13 0.73 18.69
C MET A 131 0.23 1.42 18.63
N LEU A 132 1.06 1.10 17.63
CA LEU A 132 2.36 1.74 17.42
C LEU A 132 2.21 3.24 17.15
N LEU A 133 1.29 3.63 16.25
CA LEU A 133 1.06 5.05 15.95
C LEU A 133 0.59 5.82 17.18
N LYS A 134 -0.28 5.21 18.00
CA LYS A 134 -0.74 5.80 19.25
C LYS A 134 0.41 6.00 20.24
N GLU A 135 1.27 4.99 20.42
CA GLU A 135 2.43 5.06 21.31
C GLU A 135 3.44 6.12 20.86
N LEU A 136 3.64 6.25 19.54
CA LEU A 136 4.49 7.29 18.96
C LEU A 136 3.89 8.70 19.03
N GLY A 137 2.67 8.88 19.54
CA GLY A 137 2.02 10.18 19.67
C GLY A 137 1.46 10.74 18.35
N CYS A 138 1.18 9.87 17.37
CA CYS A 138 0.54 10.26 16.12
C CYS A 138 -0.84 10.87 16.37
N PRO A 139 -1.25 11.93 15.64
CA PRO A 139 -2.59 12.50 15.74
C PRO A 139 -3.68 11.43 15.49
N ALA A 140 -4.68 11.38 16.39
CA ALA A 140 -5.70 10.32 16.37
C ALA A 140 -6.47 10.24 15.05
N HIS A 141 -6.78 11.38 14.42
CA HIS A 141 -7.51 11.41 13.14
C HIS A 141 -6.80 10.65 12.00
N LEU A 142 -5.46 10.50 12.06
CA LEU A 142 -4.69 9.77 11.05
C LEU A 142 -4.81 8.25 11.21
N TYR A 143 -4.75 7.71 12.43
CA TYR A 143 -4.80 6.26 12.64
C TYR A 143 -6.20 5.73 12.94
N GLU A 144 -7.15 6.60 13.28
CA GLU A 144 -8.56 6.23 13.47
C GLU A 144 -9.40 6.36 12.19
N LYS A 145 -8.86 7.02 11.16
CA LYS A 145 -9.51 7.14 9.84
C LYS A 145 -9.88 5.76 9.30
N ALA A 146 -11.09 5.65 8.74
CA ALA A 146 -11.50 4.45 8.02
C ALA A 146 -10.56 4.22 6.82
N PRO A 147 -9.95 3.02 6.67
CA PRO A 147 -9.08 2.74 5.54
C PRO A 147 -9.86 2.76 4.22
N THR A 148 -9.36 3.51 3.24
CA THR A 148 -9.90 3.58 1.88
C THR A 148 -8.77 3.51 0.87
N ALA A 149 -8.96 2.80 -0.25
CA ALA A 149 -7.92 2.63 -1.26
C ALA A 149 -7.83 3.81 -2.25
N ASP A 150 -8.84 4.66 -2.38
CA ASP A 150 -8.96 5.81 -3.31
C ASP A 150 -8.31 5.59 -4.69
N LEU A 151 -8.56 4.42 -5.29
CA LEU A 151 -8.02 4.04 -6.59
C LEU A 151 -9.08 4.12 -7.70
N GLU A 152 -10.33 3.76 -7.41
CA GLU A 152 -11.44 3.71 -8.35
C GLU A 152 -12.20 5.04 -8.34
N GLU A 153 -12.41 5.65 -9.53
CA GLU A 153 -13.10 6.94 -9.66
C GLU A 153 -14.63 6.79 -9.57
N GLU A 154 -15.15 5.62 -9.98
CA GLU A 154 -16.58 5.31 -9.90
C GLU A 154 -17.04 4.99 -8.48
N LYS A 155 -16.11 4.74 -7.55
CA LYS A 155 -16.36 4.40 -6.15
C LYS A 155 -15.40 5.14 -5.23
N PRO A 156 -15.44 6.47 -5.21
CA PRO A 156 -14.56 7.24 -4.34
C PRO A 156 -14.83 6.88 -2.86
N ASP A 157 -13.79 6.89 -2.07
CA ASP A 157 -13.83 6.65 -0.61
C ASP A 157 -14.50 5.32 -0.19
N LEU A 158 -14.52 4.30 -1.09
CA LEU A 158 -15.04 2.98 -0.73
C LEU A 158 -14.18 2.39 0.41
N PRO A 159 -14.77 2.10 1.58
CA PRO A 159 -14.02 1.47 2.66
C PRO A 159 -13.47 0.11 2.24
N ASP A 160 -12.22 -0.17 2.61
CA ASP A 160 -11.55 -1.45 2.32
C ASP A 160 -12.37 -2.65 2.79
N GLU A 161 -12.97 -2.56 3.97
CA GLU A 161 -13.81 -3.64 4.55
C GLU A 161 -15.04 -3.98 3.71
N VAL A 162 -15.59 -2.98 3.01
CA VAL A 162 -16.70 -3.21 2.05
C VAL A 162 -16.18 -3.95 0.80
N ALA A 163 -15.02 -3.57 0.30
CA ALA A 163 -14.41 -4.23 -0.85
C ALA A 163 -13.95 -5.66 -0.53
N LEU A 164 -13.46 -5.89 0.68
CA LEU A 164 -13.01 -7.20 1.17
C LEU A 164 -14.18 -8.12 1.56
N GLY A 165 -15.32 -7.56 1.99
CA GLY A 165 -16.45 -8.31 2.53
C GLY A 165 -16.18 -8.93 3.90
N VAL A 166 -15.17 -8.44 4.61
CA VAL A 166 -14.75 -8.82 5.96
C VAL A 166 -14.04 -7.64 6.60
N THR A 167 -14.17 -7.48 7.91
CA THR A 167 -13.54 -6.38 8.66
C THR A 167 -12.07 -6.65 8.96
N TYR A 168 -11.27 -5.60 9.11
CA TYR A 168 -9.89 -5.74 9.58
C TYR A 168 -9.82 -6.36 10.97
N LYS A 169 -10.82 -6.11 11.83
CA LYS A 169 -10.90 -6.76 13.14
C LYS A 169 -11.01 -8.28 13.00
N GLU A 170 -11.86 -8.78 12.11
CA GLU A 170 -12.01 -10.22 11.87
C GLU A 170 -10.74 -10.82 11.24
N ILE A 171 -10.08 -10.10 10.32
CA ILE A 171 -8.80 -10.54 9.75
C ILE A 171 -7.73 -10.63 10.83
N ASP A 172 -7.59 -9.60 11.67
CA ASP A 172 -6.60 -9.57 12.75
C ASP A 172 -6.89 -10.70 13.77
N ASP A 173 -8.16 -10.89 14.18
CA ASP A 173 -8.55 -11.95 15.10
C ASP A 173 -8.24 -13.35 14.52
N TYR A 174 -8.50 -13.56 13.22
CA TYR A 174 -8.15 -14.81 12.53
C TYR A 174 -6.64 -15.05 12.49
N LEU A 175 -5.84 -14.02 12.18
CA LEU A 175 -4.37 -14.11 12.14
C LEU A 175 -3.76 -14.38 13.51
N GLU A 176 -4.37 -13.86 14.58
CA GLU A 176 -3.96 -14.11 15.98
C GLU A 176 -4.46 -15.46 16.53
N GLY A 177 -5.21 -16.23 15.74
CA GLY A 177 -5.77 -17.53 16.17
C GLY A 177 -6.97 -17.41 17.11
N LYS A 178 -7.65 -16.27 17.11
CA LYS A 178 -8.89 -16.06 17.87
C LYS A 178 -10.10 -16.59 17.08
N GLU A 179 -11.19 -16.83 17.77
CA GLU A 179 -12.44 -17.26 17.14
C GLU A 179 -13.05 -16.14 16.28
N VAL A 180 -13.41 -16.49 15.05
CA VAL A 180 -14.19 -15.66 14.12
C VAL A 180 -15.39 -16.48 13.62
N SER A 181 -16.38 -15.83 13.01
CA SER A 181 -17.50 -16.56 12.41
C SER A 181 -17.04 -17.41 11.22
N ASP A 182 -17.70 -18.53 10.97
CA ASP A 182 -17.43 -19.40 9.81
C ASP A 182 -17.48 -18.59 8.51
N LYS A 183 -18.42 -17.68 8.38
CA LYS A 183 -18.54 -16.77 7.23
C LYS A 183 -17.30 -15.89 7.03
N ALA A 184 -16.75 -15.34 8.12
CA ALA A 184 -15.55 -14.53 8.06
C ALA A 184 -14.33 -15.39 7.71
N ALA A 185 -14.17 -16.56 8.34
CA ALA A 185 -13.10 -17.51 8.03
C ALA A 185 -13.11 -17.93 6.56
N ASP A 186 -14.27 -18.35 6.03
CA ASP A 186 -14.44 -18.71 4.61
C ASP A 186 -14.05 -17.56 3.66
N GLN A 187 -14.46 -16.32 3.98
CA GLN A 187 -14.12 -15.16 3.16
C GLN A 187 -12.62 -14.86 3.21
N ILE A 188 -11.99 -14.91 4.39
CA ILE A 188 -10.56 -14.69 4.58
C ILE A 188 -9.75 -15.73 3.80
N GLU A 189 -10.09 -17.01 3.92
CA GLU A 189 -9.42 -18.09 3.17
C GLU A 189 -9.60 -17.97 1.65
N LYS A 190 -10.79 -17.54 1.22
CA LYS A 190 -11.06 -17.28 -0.20
C LYS A 190 -10.18 -16.16 -0.75
N LEU A 191 -10.02 -15.06 0.00
CA LEU A 191 -9.14 -13.95 -0.35
C LEU A 191 -7.68 -14.43 -0.43
N TRP A 192 -7.23 -15.19 0.56
CA TRP A 192 -5.89 -15.78 0.58
C TRP A 192 -5.62 -16.62 -0.68
N LYS A 193 -6.49 -17.59 -0.98
CA LYS A 193 -6.36 -18.49 -2.14
C LYS A 193 -6.37 -17.71 -3.46
N LYS A 194 -7.30 -16.76 -3.60
CA LYS A 194 -7.42 -15.94 -4.82
C LYS A 194 -6.19 -15.07 -5.08
N SER A 195 -5.55 -14.59 -4.02
CA SER A 195 -4.41 -13.68 -4.11
C SER A 195 -3.05 -14.36 -4.04
N GLU A 196 -2.99 -15.69 -4.03
CA GLU A 196 -1.75 -16.47 -3.87
C GLU A 196 -0.65 -16.03 -4.85
N HIS A 197 -1.01 -15.76 -6.11
CA HIS A 197 -0.07 -15.30 -7.14
C HIS A 197 0.63 -13.97 -6.81
N LYS A 198 0.10 -13.19 -5.88
CA LYS A 198 0.70 -11.90 -5.49
C LYS A 198 1.87 -12.07 -4.51
N ARG A 199 1.89 -13.18 -3.76
CA ARG A 199 2.90 -13.50 -2.75
C ARG A 199 4.08 -14.30 -3.29
N HIS A 200 4.02 -14.71 -4.58
CA HIS A 200 5.09 -15.44 -5.24
C HIS A 200 5.83 -14.54 -6.23
N LEU A 201 7.12 -14.84 -6.41
CA LEU A 201 7.88 -14.34 -7.54
C LEU A 201 7.25 -14.80 -8.87
N PRO A 202 7.68 -14.29 -10.03
CA PRO A 202 7.21 -14.80 -11.31
C PRO A 202 7.31 -16.32 -11.37
N VAL A 203 6.24 -16.98 -11.81
CA VAL A 203 6.17 -18.45 -11.90
C VAL A 203 7.20 -18.97 -12.88
N THR A 204 8.00 -19.93 -12.45
CA THR A 204 9.00 -20.60 -13.26
C THR A 204 8.59 -22.04 -13.58
N VAL A 205 9.38 -22.73 -14.40
CA VAL A 205 9.15 -24.15 -14.74
C VAL A 205 9.34 -25.09 -13.53
N PHE A 206 9.88 -24.59 -12.43
CA PHE A 206 10.13 -25.35 -11.20
C PHE A 206 9.00 -25.16 -10.16
N ASP A 207 8.07 -24.24 -10.40
CA ASP A 207 6.99 -23.94 -9.48
C ASP A 207 5.77 -24.83 -9.78
N ASP A 208 5.04 -25.25 -8.74
CA ASP A 208 3.88 -26.11 -8.84
C ASP A 208 2.68 -25.65 -7.99
N PHE A 209 2.80 -24.58 -7.22
CA PHE A 209 1.74 -24.07 -6.33
C PHE A 209 0.43 -23.77 -7.06
N TYR A 210 0.46 -23.52 -8.37
CA TYR A 210 -0.69 -23.23 -9.23
C TYR A 210 -1.36 -24.48 -9.83
N LYS A 211 -0.80 -25.67 -9.60
CA LYS A 211 -1.28 -26.93 -10.17
C LYS A 211 -2.39 -27.62 -9.35
N LYS A 212 -3.02 -26.92 -8.43
CA LYS A 212 -4.06 -27.46 -7.55
C LYS A 212 -5.40 -27.57 -8.26
#